data_17936d94eeef46c51d2e85222a8b3ece
#
_entry.id   17936d94eeef46c51d2e85222a8b3ece
#
_cell.length_a   1.000
_cell.length_b   1.000
_cell.length_c   1.000
_cell.angle_alpha   90.00
_cell.angle_beta   90.00
_cell.angle_gamma   90.00
#
_symmetry.space_group_name_H-M   'P 1'
#
loop_
_entity.id
_entity.type
_entity.pdbx_description
1 polymer ?
#
loop_
_entity_poly.entity_id
_entity_poly.type
_entity_poly.pdbx_seq_one_letter_code
_entity_poly.pdbx_strand_id
1 'polypeptide(L)'
;MQMDAEDYVDLLSARAADARAMIMFFAVIHTGLLVVLGFAGNGLEDSGIQLALAAVTVLTSLWTVFFMDDCMQDLFAIAKDLPEDFQASNIGRRFADVPMPVFRVVNFVVIALIVVAELLAIY
;
A
#
# COMPACT_ATOMS: atom_id res chain seq x y z
N MET A 1 -11.99 28.50 3.41
CA MET A 1 -10.60 28.68 2.95
C MET A 1 -10.52 28.10 1.56
N GLN A 2 -10.12 28.88 0.61
CA GLN A 2 -9.98 28.40 -0.77
C GLN A 2 -8.51 28.03 -0.95
N MET A 3 -8.25 26.77 -1.26
CA MET A 3 -6.90 26.29 -1.55
C MET A 3 -6.48 26.80 -2.93
N ASP A 4 -5.25 27.25 -3.06
CA ASP A 4 -4.69 27.59 -4.37
C ASP A 4 -4.04 26.36 -5.05
N ALA A 5 -3.54 26.53 -6.26
CA ALA A 5 -2.96 25.42 -7.01
C ALA A 5 -1.69 24.84 -6.35
N GLU A 6 -0.93 25.67 -5.62
CA GLU A 6 0.27 25.26 -4.92
C GLU A 6 -0.08 24.37 -3.71
N ASP A 7 -1.11 24.73 -2.95
CA ASP A 7 -1.64 23.95 -1.84
C ASP A 7 -2.06 22.53 -2.27
N TYR A 8 -2.73 22.42 -3.43
CA TYR A 8 -3.12 21.11 -3.99
C TYR A 8 -1.91 20.27 -4.40
N VAL A 9 -0.90 20.87 -5.02
CA VAL A 9 0.32 20.17 -5.42
C VAL A 9 1.09 19.69 -4.19
N ASP A 10 1.18 20.50 -3.15
CA ASP A 10 1.84 20.13 -1.90
C ASP A 10 1.12 18.96 -1.21
N LEU A 11 -0.20 19.02 -1.13
CA LEU A 11 -1.00 17.94 -0.57
C LEU A 11 -0.86 16.65 -1.38
N LEU A 12 -0.87 16.71 -2.70
CA LEU A 12 -0.66 15.57 -3.59
C LEU A 12 0.72 14.96 -3.39
N SER A 13 1.75 15.81 -3.28
CA SER A 13 3.12 15.38 -3.01
C SER A 13 3.26 14.69 -1.66
N ALA A 14 2.62 15.24 -0.60
CA ALA A 14 2.62 14.65 0.72
C ALA A 14 1.94 13.27 0.72
N ARG A 15 0.78 13.15 0.10
CA ARG A 15 0.05 11.86 0.02
C ARG A 15 0.79 10.83 -0.83
N ALA A 16 1.46 11.24 -1.91
CA ALA A 16 2.32 10.36 -2.69
C ALA A 16 3.54 9.87 -1.87
N ALA A 17 4.09 10.73 -1.02
CA ALA A 17 5.17 10.35 -0.11
C ALA A 17 4.69 9.34 0.95
N ASP A 18 3.50 9.54 1.53
CA ASP A 18 2.87 8.61 2.47
C ASP A 18 2.66 7.23 1.83
N ALA A 19 2.12 7.18 0.62
CA ALA A 19 1.94 5.93 -0.12
C ALA A 19 3.27 5.21 -0.38
N ARG A 20 4.32 5.95 -0.75
CA ARG A 20 5.66 5.40 -0.96
C ARG A 20 6.25 4.86 0.33
N ALA A 21 6.11 5.58 1.45
CA ALA A 21 6.57 5.14 2.76
C ALA A 21 5.87 3.82 3.16
N MET A 22 4.58 3.69 2.88
CA MET A 22 3.82 2.47 3.20
C MET A 22 4.25 1.27 2.33
N ILE A 23 4.53 1.48 1.04
CA ILE A 23 5.10 0.45 0.17
C ILE A 23 6.46 -0.02 0.70
N MET A 24 7.32 0.90 1.12
CA MET A 24 8.62 0.57 1.72
C MET A 24 8.47 -0.17 3.05
N PHE A 25 7.54 0.25 3.90
CA PHE A 25 7.23 -0.45 5.15
C PHE A 25 6.81 -1.90 4.88
N PHE A 26 5.90 -2.13 3.95
CA PHE A 26 5.46 -3.46 3.54
C PHE A 26 6.64 -4.30 3.01
N ALA A 27 7.43 -3.74 2.10
CA ALA A 27 8.58 -4.43 1.51
C ALA A 27 9.62 -4.85 2.56
N VAL A 28 9.93 -3.97 3.50
CA VAL A 28 10.91 -4.25 4.57
C VAL A 28 10.41 -5.35 5.51
N ILE A 29 9.16 -5.25 5.97
CA ILE A 29 8.56 -6.25 6.88
C ILE A 29 8.52 -7.62 6.22
N HIS A 30 7.99 -7.73 5.00
CA HIS A 30 7.83 -9.01 4.32
C HIS A 30 9.18 -9.59 3.85
N THR A 31 10.14 -8.77 3.47
CA THR A 31 11.51 -9.24 3.22
C THR A 31 12.14 -9.80 4.49
N GLY A 32 11.97 -9.13 5.62
CA GLY A 32 12.41 -9.63 6.92
C GLY A 32 11.76 -10.96 7.30
N LEU A 33 10.45 -11.09 7.08
CA LEU A 33 9.73 -12.36 7.29
C LEU A 33 10.27 -13.48 6.40
N LEU A 34 10.53 -13.23 5.12
CA LEU A 34 11.12 -14.22 4.22
C LEU A 34 12.51 -14.67 4.66
N VAL A 35 13.33 -13.75 5.18
CA VAL A 35 14.63 -14.09 5.75
C VAL A 35 14.46 -14.99 6.98
N VAL A 36 13.56 -14.64 7.90
CA VAL A 36 13.27 -15.48 9.08
C VAL A 36 12.78 -16.85 8.66
N LEU A 37 11.83 -16.94 7.74
CA LEU A 37 11.31 -18.23 7.24
C LEU A 37 12.38 -19.09 6.56
N GLY A 38 13.31 -18.46 5.83
CA GLY A 38 14.41 -19.16 5.15
C GLY A 38 15.47 -19.72 6.09
N PHE A 39 15.64 -19.14 7.28
CA PHE A 39 16.72 -19.50 8.22
C PHE A 39 16.22 -20.07 9.56
N ALA A 40 14.92 -20.07 9.83
CA ALA A 40 14.38 -20.47 11.14
C ALA A 40 14.57 -21.96 11.47
N GLY A 41 14.69 -22.83 10.46
CA GLY A 41 14.86 -24.27 10.69
C GLY A 41 13.79 -24.82 11.66
N ASN A 42 14.23 -25.57 12.69
CA ASN A 42 13.33 -26.11 13.71
C ASN A 42 12.62 -25.08 14.58
N GLY A 43 13.01 -23.79 14.48
CA GLY A 43 12.30 -22.71 15.17
C GLY A 43 10.84 -22.53 14.73
N LEU A 44 10.50 -22.98 13.51
CA LEU A 44 9.13 -23.00 13.03
C LEU A 44 8.26 -24.13 13.60
N GLU A 45 8.83 -25.06 14.37
CA GLU A 45 8.05 -26.08 15.07
C GLU A 45 7.40 -25.55 16.35
N ASP A 46 7.85 -24.38 16.85
CA ASP A 46 7.25 -23.73 18.02
C ASP A 46 5.99 -22.95 17.63
N SER A 47 4.86 -23.36 18.21
CA SER A 47 3.55 -22.76 17.92
C SER A 47 3.45 -21.29 18.31
N GLY A 48 4.20 -20.85 19.32
CA GLY A 48 4.25 -19.45 19.75
C GLY A 48 4.97 -18.59 18.70
N ILE A 49 6.05 -19.09 18.11
CA ILE A 49 6.79 -18.43 17.04
C ILE A 49 5.93 -18.38 15.76
N GLN A 50 5.28 -19.48 15.40
CA GLN A 50 4.36 -19.51 14.27
C GLN A 50 3.25 -18.46 14.43
N LEU A 51 2.61 -18.40 15.59
CA LEU A 51 1.57 -17.42 15.87
C LEU A 51 2.08 -15.98 15.79
N ALA A 52 3.27 -15.71 16.33
CA ALA A 52 3.87 -14.37 16.27
C ALA A 52 4.16 -13.94 14.82
N LEU A 53 4.74 -14.83 14.01
CA LEU A 53 5.02 -14.57 12.60
C LEU A 53 3.72 -14.37 11.81
N ALA A 54 2.70 -15.22 12.03
CA ALA A 54 1.40 -15.09 11.39
C ALA A 54 0.71 -13.76 11.77
N ALA A 55 0.79 -13.35 13.03
CA ALA A 55 0.25 -12.09 13.49
C ALA A 55 0.96 -10.89 12.81
N VAL A 56 2.28 -10.89 12.73
CA VAL A 56 3.03 -9.84 12.01
C VAL A 56 2.62 -9.82 10.55
N THR A 57 2.59 -10.97 9.86
CA THR A 57 2.18 -11.09 8.47
C THR A 57 0.79 -10.48 8.22
N VAL A 58 -0.20 -10.91 9.00
CA VAL A 58 -1.61 -10.50 8.78
C VAL A 58 -1.84 -9.05 9.18
N LEU A 59 -1.39 -8.65 10.37
CA LEU A 59 -1.70 -7.32 10.89
C LEU A 59 -0.99 -6.21 10.12
N THR A 60 0.28 -6.41 9.73
CA THR A 60 1.00 -5.42 8.91
C THR A 60 0.43 -5.32 7.50
N SER A 61 -0.02 -6.43 6.95
CA SER A 61 -0.68 -6.46 5.63
C SER A 61 -2.04 -5.76 5.65
N LEU A 62 -2.86 -6.01 6.66
CA LEU A 62 -4.13 -5.29 6.84
C LEU A 62 -3.90 -3.78 6.99
N TRP A 63 -2.93 -3.39 7.83
CA TRP A 63 -2.55 -1.99 7.98
C TRP A 63 -2.15 -1.36 6.65
N THR A 64 -1.30 -2.06 5.89
CA THR A 64 -0.85 -1.60 4.57
C THR A 64 -2.00 -1.45 3.58
N VAL A 65 -2.90 -2.44 3.50
CA VAL A 65 -4.06 -2.40 2.59
C VAL A 65 -4.94 -1.19 2.89
N PHE A 66 -5.31 -0.98 4.16
CA PHE A 66 -6.20 0.12 4.52
C PHE A 66 -5.54 1.48 4.29
N PHE A 67 -4.28 1.63 4.68
CA PHE A 67 -3.57 2.89 4.51
C PHE A 67 -3.30 3.23 3.04
N MET A 68 -2.92 2.23 2.24
CA MET A 68 -2.73 2.41 0.80
C MET A 68 -4.03 2.76 0.08
N ASP A 69 -5.14 2.12 0.46
CA ASP A 69 -6.45 2.42 -0.11
C ASP A 69 -6.88 3.86 0.21
N ASP A 70 -6.66 4.30 1.44
CA ASP A 70 -6.92 5.68 1.87
C ASP A 70 -6.07 6.69 1.08
N CYS A 71 -4.76 6.46 0.99
CA CYS A 71 -3.87 7.30 0.20
C CYS A 71 -4.28 7.37 -1.28
N MET A 72 -4.67 6.25 -1.89
CA MET A 72 -5.12 6.23 -3.28
C MET A 72 -6.41 7.03 -3.47
N GLN A 73 -7.36 6.93 -2.55
CA GLN A 73 -8.59 7.71 -2.60
C GLN A 73 -8.31 9.21 -2.49
N ASP A 74 -7.44 9.61 -1.57
CA ASP A 74 -7.03 11.01 -1.41
C ASP A 74 -6.33 11.55 -2.66
N LEU A 75 -5.35 10.82 -3.20
CA LEU A 75 -4.64 11.21 -4.42
C LEU A 75 -5.62 11.43 -5.59
N PHE A 76 -6.62 10.57 -5.69
CA PHE A 76 -7.63 10.68 -6.75
C PHE A 76 -8.60 11.83 -6.53
N ALA A 77 -8.97 12.10 -5.28
CA ALA A 77 -9.81 13.24 -4.92
C ALA A 77 -9.08 14.56 -5.22
N ILE A 78 -7.82 14.69 -4.77
CA ILE A 78 -6.99 15.87 -5.01
C ILE A 78 -6.84 16.12 -6.52
N ALA A 79 -6.59 15.07 -7.30
CA ALA A 79 -6.43 15.19 -8.76
C ALA A 79 -7.69 15.74 -9.45
N LYS A 80 -8.88 15.45 -8.90
CA LYS A 80 -10.15 15.97 -9.42
C LYS A 80 -10.41 17.45 -9.05
N ASP A 81 -9.87 17.88 -7.91
CA ASP A 81 -10.02 19.23 -7.41
C ASP A 81 -8.98 20.22 -7.97
N LEU A 82 -8.00 19.70 -8.74
CA LEU A 82 -7.02 20.53 -9.41
C LEU A 82 -7.67 21.47 -10.44
N PRO A 83 -7.07 22.66 -10.70
CA PRO A 83 -7.61 23.64 -11.65
C PRO A 83 -7.91 23.05 -13.04
N GLU A 84 -8.87 23.64 -13.74
CA GLU A 84 -9.31 23.18 -15.07
C GLU A 84 -8.17 23.10 -16.09
N ASP A 85 -7.21 24.02 -16.04
CA ASP A 85 -6.01 24.01 -16.88
C ASP A 85 -5.17 22.76 -16.68
N PHE A 86 -5.04 22.30 -15.43
CA PHE A 86 -4.36 21.04 -15.12
C PHE A 86 -5.16 19.84 -15.65
N GLN A 87 -6.48 19.82 -15.41
CA GLN A 87 -7.34 18.73 -15.87
C GLN A 87 -7.35 18.59 -17.40
N ALA A 88 -7.25 19.72 -18.13
CA ALA A 88 -7.14 19.75 -19.59
C ALA A 88 -5.74 19.34 -20.12
N SER A 89 -4.73 19.29 -19.25
CA SER A 89 -3.37 18.86 -19.62
C SER A 89 -3.30 17.38 -19.93
N ASN A 90 -2.21 16.94 -20.57
CA ASN A 90 -1.98 15.52 -20.87
C ASN A 90 -1.90 14.67 -19.59
N ILE A 91 -1.28 15.19 -18.54
CA ILE A 91 -1.16 14.48 -17.27
C ILE A 91 -2.53 14.44 -16.54
N GLY A 92 -3.30 15.52 -16.56
CA GLY A 92 -4.64 15.57 -15.97
C GLY A 92 -5.59 14.56 -16.63
N ARG A 93 -5.57 14.46 -17.97
CA ARG A 93 -6.35 13.45 -18.70
C ARG A 93 -5.91 12.04 -18.34
N ARG A 94 -4.61 11.79 -18.23
CA ARG A 94 -4.09 10.49 -17.81
C ARG A 94 -4.55 10.12 -16.40
N PHE A 95 -4.59 11.05 -15.45
CA PHE A 95 -5.15 10.82 -14.11
C PHE A 95 -6.65 10.51 -14.16
N ALA A 96 -7.40 11.21 -14.98
CA ALA A 96 -8.83 10.96 -15.14
C ALA A 96 -9.14 9.57 -15.72
N ASP A 97 -8.27 9.04 -16.56
CA ASP A 97 -8.42 7.73 -17.22
C ASP A 97 -7.98 6.56 -16.33
N VAL A 98 -7.40 6.81 -15.15
CA VAL A 98 -6.96 5.74 -14.23
C VAL A 98 -8.18 4.97 -13.71
N PRO A 99 -8.27 3.64 -13.97
CA PRO A 99 -9.36 2.81 -13.47
C PRO A 99 -9.17 2.49 -11.99
N MET A 100 -9.48 3.44 -11.11
CA MET A 100 -9.26 3.35 -9.66
C MET A 100 -9.79 2.05 -9.04
N PRO A 101 -11.01 1.57 -9.36
CA PRO A 101 -11.50 0.31 -8.79
C PRO A 101 -10.62 -0.89 -9.13
N VAL A 102 -10.04 -0.91 -10.34
CA VAL A 102 -9.14 -1.98 -10.78
C VAL A 102 -7.84 -1.95 -9.97
N PHE A 103 -7.24 -0.77 -9.78
CA PHE A 103 -6.03 -0.62 -8.96
C PHE A 103 -6.25 -1.05 -7.51
N ARG A 104 -7.39 -0.71 -6.91
CA ARG A 104 -7.74 -1.12 -5.55
C ARG A 104 -7.85 -2.64 -5.43
N VAL A 105 -8.53 -3.28 -6.38
CA VAL A 105 -8.67 -4.75 -6.41
C VAL A 105 -7.31 -5.42 -6.61
N VAL A 106 -6.48 -4.93 -7.55
CA VAL A 106 -5.14 -5.48 -7.79
C VAL A 106 -4.26 -5.36 -6.55
N ASN A 107 -4.26 -4.21 -5.88
CA ASN A 107 -3.51 -4.01 -4.64
C ASN A 107 -3.93 -5.02 -3.56
N PHE A 108 -5.23 -5.18 -3.36
CA PHE A 108 -5.77 -6.15 -2.41
C PHE A 108 -5.36 -7.60 -2.76
N VAL A 109 -5.52 -8.00 -4.02
CA VAL A 109 -5.20 -9.36 -4.49
C VAL A 109 -3.71 -9.66 -4.32
N VAL A 110 -2.83 -8.74 -4.72
CA VAL A 110 -1.37 -8.94 -4.59
C VAL A 110 -0.98 -9.12 -3.13
N ILE A 111 -1.46 -8.27 -2.24
CA ILE A 111 -1.16 -8.38 -0.80
C ILE A 111 -1.75 -9.68 -0.23
N ALA A 112 -2.98 -10.03 -0.58
CA ALA A 112 -3.62 -11.27 -0.12
C ALA A 112 -2.84 -12.52 -0.55
N LEU A 113 -2.32 -12.56 -1.79
CA LEU A 113 -1.52 -13.67 -2.28
C LEU A 113 -0.18 -13.80 -1.54
N ILE A 114 0.47 -12.67 -1.22
CA ILE A 114 1.69 -12.67 -0.41
C ILE A 114 1.41 -13.22 0.99
N VAL A 115 0.35 -12.74 1.64
CA VAL A 115 -0.06 -13.23 2.98
C VAL A 115 -0.34 -14.73 2.96
N VAL A 116 -1.07 -15.21 1.96
CA VAL A 116 -1.36 -16.66 1.83
C VAL A 116 -0.07 -17.46 1.66
N ALA A 117 0.84 -17.00 0.81
CA ALA A 117 2.12 -17.69 0.59
C ALA A 117 2.96 -17.74 1.87
N GLU A 118 3.03 -16.66 2.63
CA GLU A 118 3.76 -16.61 3.90
C GLU A 118 3.11 -17.48 4.98
N LEU A 119 1.78 -17.45 5.10
CA LEU A 119 1.08 -18.32 6.05
C LEU A 119 1.29 -19.81 5.73
N LEU A 120 1.29 -20.20 4.46
CA LEU A 120 1.62 -21.57 4.03
C LEU A 120 3.08 -21.95 4.33
N ALA A 121 3.98 -20.98 4.40
CA ALA A 121 5.38 -21.23 4.76
C ALA A 121 5.60 -21.28 6.29
N ILE A 122 4.73 -20.65 7.08
CA ILE A 122 4.77 -20.66 8.54
C ILE A 122 4.21 -21.99 9.08
N TYR A 123 3.18 -22.55 8.45
CA TYR A 123 2.45 -23.75 8.87
C TYR A 123 2.65 -24.94 7.94
#